data_e3fba6f11814073c98321d8121069eff
#
_entry.id   e3fba6f11814073c98321d8121069eff
#
_cell.length_a   1.000
_cell.length_b   1.000
_cell.length_c   1.000
_cell.angle_alpha   90.00
_cell.angle_beta   90.00
_cell.angle_gamma   90.00
#
_symmetry.space_group_name_H-M   'P 1'
#
loop_
_entity.id
_entity.type
_entity.pdbx_description
1 polymer ?
#
loop_
_entity_poly.entity_id
_entity_poly.type
_entity_poly.pdbx_seq_one_letter_code
_entity_poly.pdbx_strand_id
1 'polypeptide(L)'
;VDALRKRVDGMEITTDFIVGFPGETEADFQDTLRLVEEVGFSAAYTFMYSPREGTVAARMEDQIPEEIKKERLARLNEAIAATLQQHNAHFLGQEGEVLVEGYDRRGTQIMAFGKLPCFKMVYFPGDETMLGQLRRVRITATQANSLLGELL
;
A
#
# COMPACT_ATOMS: atom_id res chain seq x y z
N VAL A 1 -13.68 4.29 -9.05
CA VAL A 1 -12.53 3.46 -9.43
C VAL A 1 -12.62 3.08 -10.90
N ASP A 2 -13.65 2.33 -11.31
CA ASP A 2 -13.78 1.78 -12.67
C ASP A 2 -13.70 2.81 -13.78
N ALA A 3 -14.30 3.99 -13.57
CA ALA A 3 -14.26 5.08 -14.54
C ALA A 3 -12.82 5.62 -14.76
N LEU A 4 -11.99 5.59 -13.72
CA LEU A 4 -10.58 5.97 -13.80
C LEU A 4 -9.76 4.91 -14.53
N ARG A 5 -9.90 3.64 -14.12
CA ARG A 5 -9.19 2.51 -14.73
C ARG A 5 -9.49 2.33 -16.22
N LYS A 6 -10.73 2.67 -16.65
CA LYS A 6 -11.11 2.67 -18.07
C LYS A 6 -10.48 3.78 -18.90
N ARG A 7 -10.02 4.87 -18.27
CA ARG A 7 -9.47 6.05 -18.95
C ARG A 7 -7.96 6.17 -18.88
N VAL A 8 -7.35 5.55 -17.87
CA VAL A 8 -5.92 5.64 -17.61
C VAL A 8 -5.38 4.23 -17.42
N ASP A 9 -4.60 3.79 -18.40
CA ASP A 9 -3.96 2.48 -18.33
C ASP A 9 -2.94 2.44 -17.20
N GLY A 10 -2.90 1.34 -16.46
CA GLY A 10 -1.99 1.15 -15.31
C GLY A 10 -2.28 2.07 -14.12
N MET A 11 -3.53 2.60 -14.01
CA MET A 11 -3.92 3.43 -12.86
C MET A 11 -3.80 2.67 -11.55
N GLU A 12 -2.90 3.13 -10.71
CA GLU A 12 -2.72 2.67 -9.34
C GLU A 12 -3.53 3.56 -8.38
N ILE A 13 -4.26 2.93 -7.45
CA ILE A 13 -5.13 3.63 -6.52
C ILE A 13 -4.68 3.31 -5.10
N THR A 14 -4.49 4.34 -4.30
CA THR A 14 -4.17 4.24 -2.88
C THR A 14 -5.32 4.76 -2.02
N THR A 15 -5.36 4.38 -0.75
CA THR A 15 -6.42 4.79 0.16
C THR A 15 -5.94 4.88 1.60
N ASP A 16 -6.70 5.60 2.41
CA ASP A 16 -6.61 5.60 3.87
C ASP A 16 -7.88 4.99 4.45
N PHE A 17 -7.73 4.07 5.40
CA PHE A 17 -8.82 3.45 6.14
C PHE A 17 -8.76 3.81 7.61
N ILE A 18 -9.92 4.12 8.19
CA ILE A 18 -10.09 4.28 9.63
C ILE A 18 -11.12 3.26 10.09
N VAL A 19 -10.73 2.35 10.99
CA VAL A 19 -11.64 1.39 11.61
C VAL A 19 -12.09 1.84 13.00
N GLY A 20 -13.26 1.39 13.42
CA GLY A 20 -13.81 1.69 14.74
C GLY A 20 -14.28 3.12 14.88
N PHE A 21 -14.77 3.73 13.81
CA PHE A 21 -15.47 4.99 13.88
C PHE A 21 -16.74 4.83 14.74
N PRO A 22 -17.13 5.83 15.55
CA PRO A 22 -18.35 5.72 16.36
C PRO A 22 -19.56 5.26 15.55
N GLY A 23 -20.27 4.25 16.04
CA GLY A 23 -21.40 3.65 15.35
C GLY A 23 -21.06 2.59 14.32
N GLU A 24 -19.80 2.34 14.00
CA GLU A 24 -19.40 1.29 13.04
C GLU A 24 -19.84 -0.09 13.53
N THR A 25 -20.77 -0.72 12.81
CA THR A 25 -21.21 -2.08 13.07
C THR A 25 -20.25 -3.11 12.47
N GLU A 26 -20.41 -4.39 12.83
CA GLU A 26 -19.67 -5.46 12.17
C GLU A 26 -20.01 -5.56 10.67
N ALA A 27 -21.26 -5.27 10.29
CA ALA A 27 -21.68 -5.26 8.89
C ALA A 27 -20.96 -4.16 8.09
N ASP A 28 -20.82 -2.95 8.65
CA ASP A 28 -20.08 -1.84 8.02
C ASP A 28 -18.61 -2.20 7.86
N PHE A 29 -18.03 -2.85 8.87
CA PHE A 29 -16.65 -3.32 8.79
C PHE A 29 -16.48 -4.42 7.72
N GLN A 30 -17.42 -5.34 7.59
CA GLN A 30 -17.40 -6.34 6.50
C GLN A 30 -17.51 -5.67 5.12
N ASP A 31 -18.26 -4.57 4.98
CA ASP A 31 -18.32 -3.80 3.74
C ASP A 31 -16.95 -3.16 3.43
N THR A 32 -16.23 -2.70 4.45
CA THR A 32 -14.86 -2.21 4.29
C THR A 32 -13.93 -3.30 3.77
N LEU A 33 -13.98 -4.52 4.31
CA LEU A 33 -13.17 -5.64 3.83
C LEU A 33 -13.52 -6.00 2.37
N ARG A 34 -14.81 -6.04 2.02
CA ARG A 34 -15.23 -6.26 0.62
C ARG A 34 -14.69 -5.19 -0.32
N LEU A 35 -14.71 -3.93 0.10
CA LEU A 35 -14.15 -2.83 -0.69
C LEU A 35 -12.65 -3.00 -0.97
N VAL A 36 -11.88 -3.49 0.01
CA VAL A 36 -10.44 -3.80 -0.18
C VAL A 36 -10.26 -4.83 -1.27
N GLU A 37 -11.03 -5.92 -1.24
CA GLU A 37 -10.94 -7.00 -2.22
C GLU A 37 -11.40 -6.56 -3.63
N GLU A 38 -12.53 -5.85 -3.72
CA GLU A 38 -13.13 -5.42 -4.99
C GLU A 38 -12.27 -4.36 -5.69
N VAL A 39 -11.72 -3.42 -4.94
CA VAL A 39 -10.93 -2.34 -5.53
C VAL A 39 -9.52 -2.80 -5.86
N GLY A 40 -8.88 -3.63 -5.04
CA GLY A 40 -7.50 -4.03 -5.24
C GLY A 40 -6.57 -2.80 -5.21
N PHE A 41 -6.48 -2.16 -4.06
CA PHE A 41 -5.63 -0.98 -3.88
C PHE A 41 -4.15 -1.33 -4.04
N SER A 42 -3.37 -0.42 -4.59
CA SER A 42 -1.92 -0.56 -4.74
C SER A 42 -1.13 -0.23 -3.46
N ALA A 43 -1.73 0.57 -2.58
CA ALA A 43 -1.28 0.82 -1.22
C ALA A 43 -2.47 1.27 -0.36
N ALA A 44 -2.42 0.96 0.93
CA ALA A 44 -3.41 1.41 1.89
C ALA A 44 -2.74 1.76 3.23
N TYR A 45 -3.14 2.88 3.81
CA TYR A 45 -2.76 3.26 5.17
C TYR A 45 -3.95 3.02 6.09
N THR A 46 -3.73 2.37 7.22
CA THR A 46 -4.78 1.92 8.12
C THR A 46 -4.61 2.50 9.50
N PHE A 47 -5.70 2.96 10.09
CA PHE A 47 -5.71 3.61 11.38
C PHE A 47 -6.90 3.13 12.21
N MET A 48 -6.74 3.10 13.53
CA MET A 48 -7.87 3.06 14.45
C MET A 48 -8.41 4.47 14.66
N TYR A 49 -9.72 4.61 14.73
CA TYR A 49 -10.32 5.87 15.13
C TYR A 49 -9.82 6.29 16.52
N SER A 50 -9.35 7.53 16.61
CA SER A 50 -8.93 8.18 17.85
C SER A 50 -9.77 9.45 18.05
N PRO A 51 -10.47 9.60 19.18
CA PRO A 51 -11.26 10.80 19.45
C PRO A 51 -10.39 12.05 19.44
N ARG A 52 -10.86 13.07 18.74
CA ARG A 52 -10.20 14.39 18.72
C ARG A 52 -11.13 15.41 19.39
N GLU A 53 -10.62 16.06 20.43
CA GLU A 53 -11.37 17.09 21.17
C GLU A 53 -11.96 18.14 20.21
N GLY A 54 -13.20 18.55 20.46
CA GLY A 54 -13.92 19.52 19.65
C GLY A 54 -14.65 18.95 18.43
N THR A 55 -14.41 17.69 18.04
CA THR A 55 -15.12 17.07 16.90
C THR A 55 -16.49 16.52 17.30
N VAL A 56 -17.39 16.40 16.32
CA VAL A 56 -18.70 15.76 16.51
C VAL A 56 -18.50 14.28 16.87
N ALA A 57 -17.62 13.60 16.18
CA ALA A 57 -17.35 12.16 16.40
C ALA A 57 -16.86 11.86 17.82
N ALA A 58 -16.07 12.74 18.43
CA ALA A 58 -15.62 12.55 19.82
C ALA A 58 -16.76 12.62 20.86
N ARG A 59 -17.91 13.21 20.49
CA ARG A 59 -19.10 13.38 21.35
C ARG A 59 -20.21 12.36 21.08
N MET A 60 -20.03 11.49 20.09
CA MET A 60 -20.96 10.40 19.82
C MET A 60 -20.94 9.39 20.96
N GLU A 61 -22.12 8.88 21.33
CA GLU A 61 -22.26 7.96 22.49
C GLU A 61 -21.83 6.51 22.15
N ASP A 62 -21.93 6.13 20.90
CA ASP A 62 -21.67 4.79 20.37
C ASP A 62 -20.18 4.55 20.03
N GLN A 63 -19.30 4.97 20.93
CA GLN A 63 -17.86 4.75 20.79
C GLN A 63 -17.52 3.25 20.78
N ILE A 64 -16.67 2.85 19.85
CA ILE A 64 -16.26 1.46 19.71
C ILE A 64 -15.15 1.14 20.75
N PRO A 65 -15.25 0.03 21.49
CA PRO A 65 -14.22 -0.40 22.44
C PRO A 65 -12.86 -0.61 21.75
N GLU A 66 -11.80 -0.28 22.47
CA GLU A 66 -10.41 -0.35 21.98
C GLU A 66 -10.04 -1.74 21.46
N GLU A 67 -10.50 -2.80 22.13
CA GLU A 67 -10.22 -4.19 21.74
C GLU A 67 -10.86 -4.54 20.37
N ILE A 68 -12.07 -4.05 20.13
CA ILE A 68 -12.75 -4.24 18.83
C ILE A 68 -12.01 -3.47 17.73
N LYS A 69 -11.56 -2.25 18.01
CA LYS A 69 -10.76 -1.48 17.03
C LYS A 69 -9.46 -2.22 16.67
N LYS A 70 -8.75 -2.76 17.66
CA LYS A 70 -7.51 -3.54 17.44
C LYS A 70 -7.76 -4.79 16.62
N GLU A 71 -8.83 -5.51 16.93
CA GLU A 71 -9.23 -6.71 16.21
C GLU A 71 -9.58 -6.39 14.75
N ARG A 72 -10.41 -5.36 14.51
CA ARG A 72 -10.75 -4.91 13.16
C ARG A 72 -9.52 -4.44 12.39
N LEU A 73 -8.63 -3.68 13.02
CA LEU A 73 -7.39 -3.25 12.38
C LEU A 73 -6.52 -4.42 11.95
N ALA A 74 -6.40 -5.45 12.80
CA ALA A 74 -5.63 -6.65 12.46
C ALA A 74 -6.22 -7.38 11.24
N ARG A 75 -7.53 -7.61 11.22
CA ARG A 75 -8.24 -8.23 10.08
C ARG A 75 -8.12 -7.40 8.80
N LEU A 76 -8.26 -6.08 8.90
CA LEU A 76 -8.10 -5.18 7.76
C LEU A 76 -6.68 -5.26 7.18
N ASN A 77 -5.67 -5.25 8.05
CA ASN A 77 -4.27 -5.36 7.61
C ASN A 77 -3.98 -6.71 6.94
N GLU A 78 -4.56 -7.80 7.41
CA GLU A 78 -4.44 -9.12 6.79
C GLU A 78 -5.08 -9.14 5.40
N ALA A 79 -6.29 -8.62 5.25
CA ALA A 79 -6.98 -8.51 3.96
C ALA A 79 -6.19 -7.65 2.96
N ILE A 80 -5.68 -6.51 3.41
CA ILE A 80 -4.83 -5.63 2.57
C ILE A 80 -3.55 -6.34 2.15
N ALA A 81 -2.86 -7.04 3.05
CA ALA A 81 -1.63 -7.76 2.72
C ALA A 81 -1.85 -8.83 1.65
N ALA A 82 -2.95 -9.59 1.75
CA ALA A 82 -3.32 -10.59 0.76
C ALA A 82 -3.61 -9.94 -0.60
N THR A 83 -4.38 -8.86 -0.62
CA THR A 83 -4.73 -8.12 -1.84
C THR A 83 -3.49 -7.49 -2.49
N LEU A 84 -2.59 -6.88 -1.71
CA LEU A 84 -1.34 -6.31 -2.20
C LEU A 84 -0.42 -7.36 -2.82
N GLN A 85 -0.35 -8.54 -2.23
CA GLN A 85 0.45 -9.63 -2.79
C GLN A 85 -0.06 -10.06 -4.16
N GLN A 86 -1.36 -10.21 -4.32
CA GLN A 86 -1.99 -10.54 -5.61
C GLN A 86 -1.80 -9.41 -6.62
N HIS A 87 -2.02 -8.17 -6.19
CA HIS A 87 -1.85 -6.98 -7.04
C HIS A 87 -0.42 -6.84 -7.53
N ASN A 88 0.58 -7.02 -6.64
CA ASN A 88 1.98 -6.89 -7.02
C ASN A 88 2.44 -7.99 -7.98
N ALA A 89 1.79 -9.15 -8.01
CA ALA A 89 2.17 -10.25 -8.89
C ALA A 89 2.13 -9.88 -10.39
N HIS A 90 1.28 -8.93 -10.80
CA HIS A 90 1.21 -8.50 -12.20
C HIS A 90 2.46 -7.74 -12.68
N PHE A 91 3.27 -7.20 -11.74
CA PHE A 91 4.53 -6.55 -12.10
C PHE A 91 5.66 -7.52 -12.47
N LEU A 92 5.53 -8.81 -12.14
CA LEU A 92 6.58 -9.79 -12.43
C LEU A 92 6.90 -9.84 -13.93
N GLY A 93 8.19 -9.70 -14.25
CA GLY A 93 8.70 -9.68 -15.62
C GLY A 93 8.51 -8.36 -16.35
N GLN A 94 7.76 -7.40 -15.81
CA GLN A 94 7.63 -6.08 -16.41
C GLN A 94 8.92 -5.28 -16.29
N GLU A 95 9.13 -4.42 -17.27
CA GLU A 95 10.24 -3.47 -17.32
C GLU A 95 9.73 -2.05 -17.08
N GLY A 96 10.52 -1.24 -16.40
CA GLY A 96 10.17 0.15 -16.16
C GLY A 96 11.37 1.00 -15.81
N GLU A 97 11.20 2.32 -15.92
CA GLU A 97 12.18 3.28 -15.46
C GLU A 97 11.94 3.62 -13.99
N VAL A 98 13.00 3.58 -13.20
CA VAL A 98 13.00 3.93 -11.78
C VAL A 98 13.88 5.15 -11.57
N LEU A 99 13.33 6.20 -10.98
CA LEU A 99 14.13 7.31 -10.47
C LEU A 99 14.77 6.84 -9.15
N VAL A 100 16.09 6.77 -9.11
CA VAL A 100 16.83 6.34 -7.92
C VAL A 100 16.79 7.43 -6.86
N GLU A 101 16.09 7.16 -5.76
CA GLU A 101 15.88 8.08 -4.64
C GLU A 101 16.89 7.85 -3.48
N GLY A 102 17.50 6.66 -3.44
CA GLY A 102 18.43 6.32 -2.39
C GLY A 102 19.05 4.94 -2.56
N TYR A 103 19.86 4.59 -1.58
CA TYR A 103 20.45 3.25 -1.46
C TYR A 103 20.48 2.83 0.01
N ASP A 104 20.44 1.53 0.26
CA ASP A 104 20.45 0.96 1.60
C ASP A 104 21.14 -0.41 1.59
N ARG A 105 21.65 -0.79 2.76
CA ARG A 105 22.22 -2.13 2.94
C ARG A 105 21.14 -3.10 3.36
N ARG A 106 20.87 -4.10 2.52
CA ARG A 106 19.96 -5.20 2.81
C ARG A 106 20.75 -6.50 2.93
N GLY A 107 20.94 -6.94 4.16
CA GLY A 107 21.84 -8.08 4.45
C GLY A 107 23.29 -7.76 4.07
N THR A 108 23.86 -8.54 3.15
CA THR A 108 25.22 -8.36 2.64
C THR A 108 25.31 -7.51 1.38
N GLN A 109 24.18 -7.13 0.77
CA GLN A 109 24.14 -6.39 -0.49
C GLN A 109 23.77 -4.93 -0.28
N ILE A 110 24.35 -4.07 -1.12
CA ILE A 110 23.90 -2.68 -1.28
C ILE A 110 22.85 -2.69 -2.39
N MET A 111 21.69 -2.13 -2.07
CA MET A 111 20.56 -2.04 -2.98
C MET A 111 20.24 -0.56 -3.21
N ALA A 112 20.18 -0.14 -4.45
CA ALA A 112 19.53 1.10 -4.81
C ALA A 112 18.01 0.92 -4.74
N PHE A 113 17.31 2.00 -4.47
CA PHE A 113 15.84 1.99 -4.49
C PHE A 113 15.29 3.29 -5.08
N GLY A 114 14.10 3.18 -5.60
CA GLY A 114 13.36 4.30 -6.15
C GLY A 114 11.97 3.89 -6.59
N LYS A 115 11.26 4.75 -7.29
CA LYS A 115 9.88 4.53 -7.67
C LYS A 115 9.70 4.44 -9.16
N LEU A 116 8.83 3.52 -9.56
CA LEU A 116 8.20 3.51 -10.88
C LEU A 116 7.29 4.75 -11.04
N PRO A 117 6.89 5.11 -12.27
CA PRO A 117 5.92 6.19 -12.49
C PRO A 117 4.60 6.04 -11.73
N CYS A 118 4.19 4.81 -11.43
CA CYS A 118 3.01 4.48 -10.61
C CYS A 118 3.27 4.53 -9.09
N PHE A 119 4.39 5.09 -8.65
CA PHE A 119 4.82 5.22 -7.25
C PHE A 119 5.14 3.90 -6.52
N LYS A 120 5.17 2.77 -7.21
CA LYS A 120 5.65 1.51 -6.61
C LYS A 120 7.15 1.58 -6.35
N MET A 121 7.53 1.26 -5.10
CA MET A 121 8.92 1.18 -4.67
C MET A 121 9.59 -0.07 -5.26
N VAL A 122 10.75 0.11 -5.88
CA VAL A 122 11.58 -0.97 -6.42
C VAL A 122 12.96 -0.93 -5.79
N TYR A 123 13.43 -2.09 -5.35
CA TYR A 123 14.80 -2.31 -4.91
C TYR A 123 15.55 -3.16 -5.92
N PHE A 124 16.78 -2.79 -6.26
CA PHE A 124 17.62 -3.52 -7.21
C PHE A 124 19.10 -3.35 -6.84
N PRO A 125 20.00 -4.26 -7.25
CA PRO A 125 21.44 -4.12 -6.98
C PRO A 125 21.95 -2.80 -7.52
N GLY A 126 22.59 -1.99 -6.67
CA GLY A 126 23.11 -0.67 -7.05
C GLY A 126 23.62 0.09 -5.84
N ASP A 127 24.32 1.18 -6.08
CA ASP A 127 25.00 1.96 -5.08
C ASP A 127 24.74 3.48 -5.20
N GLU A 128 25.46 4.25 -4.41
CA GLU A 128 25.33 5.72 -4.33
C GLU A 128 25.57 6.46 -5.65
N THR A 129 26.31 5.87 -6.59
CA THR A 129 26.62 6.49 -7.88
C THR A 129 25.38 6.64 -8.77
N MET A 130 24.31 5.90 -8.45
CA MET A 130 23.07 5.92 -9.20
C MET A 130 22.07 6.97 -8.71
N LEU A 131 22.35 7.62 -7.58
CA LEU A 131 21.42 8.58 -6.95
C LEU A 131 21.01 9.70 -7.93
N GLY A 132 19.71 9.97 -8.03
CA GLY A 132 19.13 10.98 -8.91
C GLY A 132 19.07 10.59 -10.39
N GLN A 133 19.47 9.39 -10.75
CA GLN A 133 19.45 8.92 -12.14
C GLN A 133 18.20 8.07 -12.41
N LEU A 134 17.73 8.11 -13.65
CA LEU A 134 16.76 7.15 -14.15
C LEU A 134 17.47 5.85 -14.53
N ARG A 135 16.98 4.73 -14.06
CA ARG A 135 17.50 3.39 -14.35
C ARG A 135 16.39 2.50 -14.86
N ARG A 136 16.69 1.77 -15.92
CA ARG A 136 15.78 0.77 -16.45
C ARG A 136 15.96 -0.53 -15.69
N VAL A 137 14.86 -1.09 -15.19
CA VAL A 137 14.87 -2.31 -14.38
C VAL A 137 13.82 -3.29 -14.88
N ARG A 138 14.07 -4.58 -14.71
CA ARG A 138 13.09 -5.65 -14.86
C ARG A 138 12.71 -6.16 -13.47
N ILE A 139 11.41 -6.29 -13.21
CA ILE A 139 10.91 -6.79 -11.93
C ILE A 139 11.08 -8.30 -11.87
N THR A 140 11.83 -8.78 -10.88
CA THR A 140 12.18 -10.21 -10.71
C THR A 140 11.45 -10.86 -9.54
N ALA A 141 10.99 -10.08 -8.56
CA ALA A 141 10.21 -10.59 -7.43
C ALA A 141 9.33 -9.51 -6.83
N THR A 142 8.32 -9.93 -6.07
CA THR A 142 7.39 -9.03 -5.37
C THR A 142 7.44 -9.27 -3.87
N GLN A 143 7.25 -8.20 -3.12
CA GLN A 143 7.08 -8.18 -1.67
C GLN A 143 5.75 -7.48 -1.34
N ALA A 144 5.30 -7.53 -0.11
CA ALA A 144 4.02 -6.90 0.27
C ALA A 144 3.96 -5.41 -0.11
N ASN A 145 5.01 -4.64 0.18
CA ASN A 145 5.02 -3.18 -0.02
C ASN A 145 6.06 -2.70 -1.04
N SER A 146 6.74 -3.61 -1.73
CA SER A 146 7.80 -3.26 -2.70
C SER A 146 8.01 -4.35 -3.73
N LEU A 147 8.79 -4.00 -4.74
CA LEU A 147 9.20 -4.88 -5.80
C LEU A 147 10.72 -5.06 -5.73
N LEU A 148 11.21 -6.21 -6.20
CA LEU A 148 12.63 -6.43 -6.44
C LEU A 148 12.87 -6.46 -7.94
N GLY A 149 13.97 -5.89 -8.38
CA GLY A 149 14.33 -5.83 -9.79
C GLY A 149 15.81 -6.10 -10.04
N GLU A 150 16.14 -6.22 -11.30
CA GLU A 150 17.50 -6.25 -11.83
C GLU A 150 17.69 -5.11 -12.83
N LEU A 151 18.92 -4.61 -12.94
CA LEU A 151 19.28 -3.60 -13.96
C LEU A 151 19.28 -4.22 -15.36
N LEU A 152 18.84 -3.43 -16.34
CA LEU A 152 18.87 -3.77 -17.76
C LEU A 152 19.98 -3.01 -18.50
#